data_fcf6b0dd0e45e0c4f0506ed59bda0c9d
#
_entry.id   fcf6b0dd0e45e0c4f0506ed59bda0c9d
#
_cell.length_a   1.000
_cell.length_b   1.000
_cell.length_c   1.000
_cell.angle_alpha   90.00
_cell.angle_beta   90.00
_cell.angle_gamma   90.00
#
_symmetry.space_group_name_H-M   'P 1'
#
loop_
_entity.id
_entity.type
_entity.pdbx_description
1 polymer ?
#
loop_
_entity_poly.entity_id
_entity_poly.type
_entity_poly.pdbx_seq_one_letter_code
_entity_poly.pdbx_strand_id
1 'polypeptide(L)' 'MNKNTVEEYYLLALVDIANGTSIQDLEEEIYVFEQEEEYEACEGILKAIHEAGYKTIKEIINNTETTENE' A
#
# COMPACT_ATOMS: atom_id res chain seq x y z
N MET A 1 -13.28 1.18 -15.39
CA MET A 1 -11.97 1.49 -14.81
C MET A 1 -10.87 0.69 -15.50
N ASN A 2 -9.77 1.32 -15.82
CA ASN A 2 -8.68 0.67 -16.55
C ASN A 2 -7.78 -0.10 -15.58
N LYS A 3 -7.78 -1.42 -15.71
CA LYS A 3 -6.99 -2.29 -14.82
C LYS A 3 -5.50 -2.07 -14.97
N ASN A 4 -5.02 -1.73 -16.16
CA ASN A 4 -3.60 -1.48 -16.39
C ASN A 4 -3.13 -0.24 -15.64
N THR A 5 -3.96 0.80 -15.60
CA THR A 5 -3.64 2.02 -14.87
C THR A 5 -3.61 1.76 -13.38
N VAL A 6 -4.59 1.02 -12.86
CA VAL A 6 -4.62 0.63 -11.45
C VAL A 6 -3.33 -0.12 -11.09
N GLU A 7 -2.94 -1.08 -11.92
CA GLU A 7 -1.75 -1.89 -11.68
C GLU A 7 -0.47 -1.06 -11.70
N GLU A 8 -0.38 -0.08 -12.61
CA GLU A 8 0.78 0.81 -12.67
C GLU A 8 0.95 1.59 -11.38
N TYR A 9 -0.13 2.18 -10.87
CA TYR A 9 -0.06 2.95 -9.62
C TYR A 9 0.19 2.06 -8.42
N TYR A 10 -0.34 0.84 -8.45
CA TYR A 10 -0.05 -0.15 -7.41
C TYR A 10 1.45 -0.47 -7.36
N LEU A 11 2.07 -0.74 -8.50
CA LEU A 11 3.49 -1.06 -8.56
C LEU A 11 4.36 0.13 -8.16
N LEU A 12 3.99 1.34 -8.61
CA LEU A 12 4.71 2.55 -8.24
C LEU A 12 4.64 2.78 -6.73
N ALA A 13 3.47 2.57 -6.14
CA ALA A 13 3.32 2.74 -4.70
C ALA A 13 4.12 1.70 -3.92
N LEU A 14 4.19 0.46 -4.41
CA LEU A 14 5.02 -0.56 -3.78
C LEU A 14 6.50 -0.16 -3.79
N VAL A 15 6.97 0.40 -4.90
CA VAL A 15 8.33 0.89 -4.99
C VAL A 15 8.57 2.02 -4.00
N ASP A 16 7.63 2.95 -3.89
CA ASP A 16 7.71 4.04 -2.93
C ASP A 16 7.80 3.52 -1.50
N ILE A 17 6.98 2.55 -1.15
CA ILE A 17 7.02 1.93 0.19
C ILE A 17 8.37 1.28 0.43
N ALA A 18 8.90 0.57 -0.55
CA ALA A 18 10.20 -0.08 -0.44
C ALA A 18 11.33 0.94 -0.26
N ASN A 19 11.14 2.14 -0.78
CA ASN A 19 12.12 3.22 -0.66
C ASN A 19 11.91 4.11 0.56
N GLY A 20 10.97 3.76 1.42
CA GLY A 20 10.78 4.46 2.69
C GLY A 20 9.72 5.55 2.70
N THR A 21 8.94 5.69 1.63
CA THR A 21 7.82 6.63 1.62
C THR A 21 6.82 6.20 2.69
N SER A 22 6.37 7.15 3.51
CA SER A 22 5.43 6.83 4.58
C SER A 22 4.03 6.58 4.03
N ILE A 23 3.27 5.79 4.77
CA ILE A 23 1.85 5.54 4.43
C ILE A 23 1.09 6.85 4.44
N GLN A 24 1.41 7.75 5.37
CA GLN A 24 0.77 9.06 5.44
C GLN A 24 0.97 9.86 4.17
N ASP A 25 2.19 9.85 3.63
CA ASP A 25 2.48 10.55 2.37
C ASP A 25 1.66 9.96 1.22
N LEU A 26 1.53 8.64 1.18
CA LEU A 26 0.72 7.98 0.16
C LEU A 26 -0.75 8.32 0.30
N GLU A 27 -1.25 8.45 1.53
CA GLU A 27 -2.63 8.86 1.77
C GLU A 27 -2.87 10.29 1.28
N GLU A 28 -1.89 11.17 1.42
CA GLU A 28 -1.98 12.52 0.89
C GLU A 28 -2.04 12.51 -0.63
N GLU A 29 -1.27 11.65 -1.27
CA GLU A 29 -1.34 11.49 -2.73
C GLU A 29 -2.71 11.03 -3.17
N ILE A 30 -3.30 10.07 -2.44
CA ILE A 30 -4.66 9.61 -2.73
C ILE A 30 -5.63 10.78 -2.68
N TYR A 31 -5.51 11.62 -1.67
CA TYR A 31 -6.39 12.78 -1.54
C TYR A 31 -6.29 13.70 -2.76
N VAL A 32 -5.05 13.99 -3.19
CA VAL A 32 -4.83 14.85 -4.36
C VAL A 32 -5.42 14.23 -5.62
N PHE A 33 -5.16 12.94 -5.85
CA PHE A 33 -5.70 12.24 -7.02
C PHE A 33 -7.22 12.17 -6.99
N GLU A 34 -7.81 12.02 -5.80
CA GLU A 34 -9.25 12.01 -5.65
C GLU A 34 -9.85 13.35 -6.06
N GLN A 35 -9.20 14.47 -5.67
CA GLN A 35 -9.64 15.79 -6.06
C GLN A 35 -9.59 15.99 -7.57
N GLU A 36 -8.67 15.31 -8.24
CA GLU A 36 -8.51 15.35 -9.69
C GLU A 36 -9.32 14.29 -10.41
N GLU A 37 -10.11 13.52 -9.68
CA GLU A 37 -10.94 12.45 -10.21
C GLU A 37 -10.10 11.34 -10.89
N GLU A 38 -8.88 11.15 -10.44
CA GLU A 38 -7.99 10.10 -10.92
C GLU A 38 -8.18 8.86 -10.05
N TYR A 39 -9.33 8.19 -10.21
CA TYR A 39 -9.74 7.11 -9.32
C TYR A 39 -8.91 5.84 -9.46
N GLU A 40 -8.38 5.58 -10.67
CA GLU A 40 -7.50 4.43 -10.86
C GLU A 40 -6.22 4.57 -10.07
N ALA A 41 -5.68 5.79 -9.99
CA ALA A 41 -4.49 6.06 -9.18
C ALA A 41 -4.79 5.80 -7.71
N CYS A 42 -5.93 6.30 -7.23
CA CYS A 42 -6.35 6.09 -5.85
C CYS A 42 -6.47 4.61 -5.53
N GLU A 43 -7.11 3.84 -6.40
CA GLU A 43 -7.30 2.42 -6.16
C GLU A 43 -5.99 1.66 -6.14
N GLY A 44 -5.08 1.97 -7.04
CA GLY A 44 -3.77 1.34 -7.08
C GLY A 44 -2.97 1.59 -5.81
N ILE A 45 -2.93 2.84 -5.37
CA ILE A 45 -2.20 3.21 -4.16
C ILE A 45 -2.83 2.55 -2.92
N LEU A 46 -4.16 2.55 -2.82
CA LEU A 46 -4.86 1.89 -1.72
C LEU A 46 -4.54 0.41 -1.65
N LYS A 47 -4.51 -0.25 -2.79
CA LYS A 47 -4.16 -1.66 -2.85
C LYS A 47 -2.77 -1.92 -2.28
N ALA A 48 -1.80 -1.08 -2.63
CA ALA A 48 -0.44 -1.20 -2.15
C ALA A 48 -0.36 -0.99 -0.63
N ILE A 49 -1.07 0.00 -0.11
CA ILE A 49 -1.11 0.29 1.32
C ILE A 49 -1.68 -0.89 2.10
N HIS A 50 -2.81 -1.43 1.64
CA HIS A 50 -3.45 -2.57 2.29
C HIS A 50 -2.53 -3.79 2.30
N GLU A 51 -1.87 -4.05 1.19
CA GLU A 51 -0.99 -5.20 1.09
C GLU A 51 0.23 -5.06 1.99
N ALA A 52 0.81 -3.87 2.04
CA ALA A 52 1.94 -3.60 2.93
C ALA A 52 1.55 -3.77 4.40
N GLY A 53 0.38 -3.26 4.77
CA GLY A 53 -0.14 -3.41 6.14
C GLY A 53 -0.38 -4.86 6.50
N TYR A 54 -0.95 -5.61 5.58
CA TYR A 54 -1.20 -7.03 5.80
C TYR A 54 0.09 -7.81 6.06
N LYS A 55 1.11 -7.55 5.25
CA LYS A 55 2.38 -8.23 5.41
C LYS A 55 3.03 -7.91 6.75
N THR A 56 2.97 -6.65 7.17
CA THR A 56 3.52 -6.24 8.46
C THR A 56 2.84 -6.94 9.62
N ILE A 57 1.52 -7.02 9.58
CA ILE A 57 0.75 -7.70 10.63
C ILE A 57 1.11 -9.18 10.65
N LYS A 58 1.20 -9.80 9.50
CA LYS A 58 1.54 -11.22 9.39
C LYS A 58 2.92 -11.52 9.98
N GLU A 59 3.89 -10.65 9.72
CA GLU A 59 5.24 -10.79 10.28
C GLU A 59 5.22 -10.70 11.79
N ILE A 60 4.47 -9.78 12.35
CA ILE A 60 4.34 -9.63 13.81
C ILE A 60 3.75 -10.89 14.41
N ILE A 61 2.69 -11.41 13.81
CA ILE A 61 2.03 -12.63 14.29
C ILE A 61 3.00 -13.81 14.25
N ASN A 62 3.72 -13.97 13.16
CA ASN A 62 4.68 -15.08 13.02
C ASN A 62 5.78 -15.00 14.08
N ASN A 63 6.29 -13.81 14.35
CA ASN A 63 7.31 -13.63 15.38
C ASN A 63 6.77 -13.93 16.77
N THR A 64 5.54 -13.53 17.05
CA THR A 64 4.89 -13.80 18.33
C THR A 64 4.70 -15.29 18.53
N GLU A 65 4.23 -16.00 17.51
CA GLU A 65 4.05 -17.45 17.55
C GLU A 65 5.36 -18.17 17.81
N THR A 66 6.42 -17.73 17.15
CA THR A 66 7.75 -18.32 17.34
C THR A 66 8.20 -18.17 18.78
N THR A 67 7.95 -17.01 19.36
CA THR A 67 8.32 -16.75 20.75
C THR A 67 7.51 -17.62 21.72
N GLU A 68 6.23 -17.79 21.46
CA GLU A 68 5.34 -18.57 22.31
C GLU A 68 5.68 -20.06 22.30
N ASN A 69 6.21 -20.54 21.22
CA ASN A 69 6.54 -21.96 21.08
C ASN A 69 7.83 -22.36 21.78
N GLU A 70 8.53 -21.41 22.29
CA GLU A 70 9.74 -21.67 23.07
C GLU A 70 9.38 -22.03 24.49
#